data_906634c29ff8dc1a4de6f3f6294ee4d8
#
_entry.id   906634c29ff8dc1a4de6f3f6294ee4d8
#
_cell.length_a   1.000
_cell.length_b   1.000
_cell.length_c   1.000
_cell.angle_alpha   90.00
_cell.angle_beta   90.00
_cell.angle_gamma   90.00
#
_symmetry.space_group_name_H-M   'P 1'
#
loop_
_entity.id
_entity.type
_entity.pdbx_description
1 polymer ?
#
loop_
_entity_poly.entity_id
_entity_poly.type
_entity_poly.pdbx_seq_one_letter_code
_entity_poly.pdbx_strand_id
1 'polypeptide(L)'
;MRVTVGQYSHRGQKPENQDFHGACLPQDHQLASKGVAVALADGISSSNVSREASQSAVAGFLQDYYCTPDAWSVKQSARRVILATNSWLHAQTRRSQYRFDRDRGYVCTFSAMVIKSATAYLFHVGDARIYRVHGDNLEQLTTDHRLWVSREESYLGRALGMGEQLEID
;
A
#
# COMPACT_ATOMS: atom_id res chain seq x y z
N MET A 1 -3.40 4.77 -23.82
CA MET A 1 -4.00 5.25 -22.56
C MET A 1 -3.24 6.51 -22.13
N ARG A 2 -3.92 7.57 -21.71
CA ARG A 2 -3.30 8.78 -21.15
C ARG A 2 -3.79 8.95 -19.71
N VAL A 3 -2.86 9.05 -18.76
CA VAL A 3 -3.16 9.23 -17.34
C VAL A 3 -2.39 10.45 -16.85
N THR A 4 -3.02 11.28 -16.04
CA THR A 4 -2.40 12.39 -15.32
C THR A 4 -2.51 12.11 -13.83
N VAL A 5 -1.45 12.40 -13.08
CA VAL A 5 -1.37 12.16 -11.64
C VAL A 5 -1.12 13.47 -10.91
N GLY A 6 -1.96 13.81 -9.95
CA GLY A 6 -1.72 14.86 -8.97
C GLY A 6 -1.36 14.21 -7.63
N GLN A 7 -0.40 14.78 -6.91
CA GLN A 7 0.08 14.22 -5.64
C GLN A 7 0.21 15.32 -4.59
N TYR A 8 -0.19 15.00 -3.36
CA TYR A 8 -0.01 15.87 -2.21
C TYR A 8 0.16 15.03 -0.94
N SER A 9 1.06 15.42 -0.07
CA SER A 9 1.27 14.83 1.25
C SER A 9 1.69 15.90 2.24
N HIS A 10 1.15 15.84 3.45
CA HIS A 10 1.49 16.79 4.50
C HIS A 10 1.36 16.13 5.87
N ARG A 11 2.35 16.33 6.73
CA ARG A 11 2.39 15.73 8.09
C ARG A 11 1.28 16.19 9.05
N GLY A 12 0.53 17.25 8.67
CA GLY A 12 -0.44 17.86 9.57
C GLY A 12 0.23 18.46 10.81
N GLN A 13 -0.29 18.11 11.97
CA GLN A 13 0.27 18.50 13.28
C GLN A 13 1.23 17.47 13.87
N LYS A 14 1.46 16.34 13.19
CA LYS A 14 2.41 15.32 13.62
C LYS A 14 3.86 15.82 13.52
N PRO A 15 4.80 15.35 14.36
CA PRO A 15 6.20 15.75 14.29
C PRO A 15 6.85 15.27 12.98
N GLU A 16 6.40 14.14 12.44
CA GLU A 16 6.91 13.52 11.23
C GLU A 16 5.77 13.06 10.30
N ASN A 17 6.02 13.11 9.00
CA ASN A 17 5.14 12.49 8.02
C ASN A 17 5.53 11.02 7.86
N GLN A 18 4.64 10.12 8.25
CA GLN A 18 4.81 8.66 8.16
C GLN A 18 4.14 8.07 6.93
N ASP A 19 3.43 8.92 6.15
CA ASP A 19 2.83 8.54 4.88
C ASP A 19 3.87 8.55 3.77
N PHE A 20 3.71 7.66 2.81
CA PHE A 20 4.45 7.67 1.57
C PHE A 20 3.55 7.32 0.39
N HIS A 21 3.81 7.92 -0.77
CA HIS A 21 3.07 7.64 -1.98
C HIS A 21 3.97 7.75 -3.20
N GLY A 22 3.54 7.17 -4.30
CA GLY A 22 4.25 7.27 -5.56
C GLY A 22 3.42 6.80 -6.75
N ALA A 23 3.90 7.14 -7.93
CA ALA A 23 3.31 6.72 -9.20
C ALA A 23 4.42 6.35 -10.18
N CYS A 24 4.20 5.30 -10.96
CA CYS A 24 5.04 4.94 -12.09
C CYS A 24 4.18 4.98 -13.37
N LEU A 25 4.58 5.83 -14.31
CA LEU A 25 3.95 6.01 -15.62
C LEU A 25 4.97 5.56 -16.68
N PRO A 26 5.07 4.26 -16.95
CA PRO A 26 6.02 3.73 -17.91
C PRO A 26 5.62 4.11 -19.32
N GLN A 27 6.54 3.89 -20.26
CA GLN A 27 6.32 4.13 -21.68
C GLN A 27 6.35 2.80 -22.47
N ASP A 28 5.91 2.86 -23.72
CA ASP A 28 6.05 1.81 -24.71
C ASP A 28 5.63 0.41 -24.23
N HIS A 29 6.53 -0.53 -24.27
CA HIS A 29 6.30 -1.93 -23.94
C HIS A 29 5.82 -2.11 -22.50
N GLN A 30 6.43 -1.45 -21.52
CA GLN A 30 6.02 -1.57 -20.13
C GLN A 30 4.62 -0.99 -19.88
N LEU A 31 4.25 0.09 -20.55
CA LEU A 31 2.88 0.61 -20.48
C LEU A 31 1.87 -0.40 -21.03
N ALA A 32 2.20 -1.08 -22.13
CA ALA A 32 1.33 -2.08 -22.73
C ALA A 32 1.24 -3.37 -21.89
N SER A 33 2.37 -3.86 -21.38
CA SER A 33 2.43 -5.13 -20.63
C SER A 33 2.01 -5.00 -19.17
N LYS A 34 2.33 -3.90 -18.50
CA LYS A 34 2.13 -3.70 -17.04
C LYS A 34 1.13 -2.61 -16.68
N GLY A 35 0.93 -1.60 -17.55
CA GLY A 35 0.06 -0.45 -17.26
C GLY A 35 0.73 0.60 -16.38
N VAL A 36 -0.07 1.51 -15.84
CA VAL A 36 0.34 2.55 -14.89
C VAL A 36 0.06 2.08 -13.47
N ALA A 37 1.00 2.25 -12.55
CA ALA A 37 0.83 1.89 -11.15
C ALA A 37 0.95 3.12 -10.24
N VAL A 38 0.07 3.21 -9.24
CA VAL A 38 0.15 4.16 -8.15
C VAL A 38 0.03 3.42 -6.83
N ALA A 39 0.71 3.89 -5.79
CA ALA A 39 0.65 3.29 -4.48
C ALA A 39 0.76 4.34 -3.37
N LEU A 40 0.15 4.04 -2.22
CA LEU A 40 0.16 4.83 -1.02
C LEU A 40 0.24 3.91 0.19
N ALA A 41 0.98 4.32 1.21
CA ALA A 41 1.07 3.66 2.50
C ALA A 41 1.08 4.68 3.62
N ASP A 42 0.39 4.38 4.73
CA ASP A 42 0.36 5.15 5.97
C ASP A 42 1.04 4.31 7.06
N GLY A 43 2.10 4.85 7.63
CA GLY A 43 2.84 4.22 8.73
C GLY A 43 2.13 4.39 10.06
N ILE A 44 2.03 3.32 10.85
CA ILE A 44 1.35 3.36 12.14
C ILE A 44 2.01 4.36 13.09
N SER A 45 1.19 5.20 13.74
CA SER A 45 1.67 6.33 14.55
C SER A 45 2.43 5.91 15.81
N SER A 46 2.23 4.70 16.31
CA SER A 46 2.91 4.14 17.51
C SER A 46 4.36 3.73 17.24
N SER A 47 4.78 3.64 15.98
CA SER A 47 6.11 3.14 15.60
C SER A 47 7.02 4.25 15.08
N ASN A 48 8.26 4.25 15.53
CA ASN A 48 9.31 5.15 15.06
C ASN A 48 9.95 4.71 13.72
N VAL A 49 9.66 3.49 13.26
CA VAL A 49 10.17 2.92 12.00
C VAL A 49 9.09 2.75 10.94
N SER A 50 7.87 3.21 11.23
CA SER A 50 6.73 3.09 10.31
C SER A 50 6.88 3.94 9.05
N ARG A 51 7.57 5.09 9.13
CA ARG A 51 7.95 5.88 7.96
C ARG A 51 8.82 5.08 6.99
N GLU A 52 9.81 4.37 7.51
CA GLU A 52 10.67 3.49 6.71
C GLU A 52 9.85 2.33 6.12
N ALA A 53 8.89 1.81 6.87
CA ALA A 53 7.97 0.78 6.39
C ALA A 53 7.12 1.28 5.22
N SER A 54 6.46 2.44 5.35
CA SER A 54 5.62 3.00 4.29
C SER A 54 6.43 3.36 3.04
N GLN A 55 7.62 3.95 3.22
CA GLN A 55 8.52 4.26 2.11
C GLN A 55 8.98 2.99 1.37
N SER A 56 9.42 1.97 2.11
CA SER A 56 9.87 0.70 1.53
C SER A 56 8.74 -0.04 0.83
N ALA A 57 7.52 -0.01 1.39
CA ALA A 57 6.36 -0.65 0.79
C ALA A 57 6.00 -0.05 -0.57
N VAL A 58 5.93 1.28 -0.66
CA VAL A 58 5.56 1.96 -1.90
C VAL A 58 6.69 1.88 -2.94
N ALA A 59 7.93 2.20 -2.54
CA ALA A 59 9.07 2.18 -3.46
C ALA A 59 9.32 0.76 -3.98
N GLY A 60 9.31 -0.25 -3.09
CA GLY A 60 9.47 -1.66 -3.46
C GLY A 60 8.36 -2.12 -4.40
N PHE A 61 7.09 -1.80 -4.11
CA PHE A 61 5.99 -2.16 -5.00
C PHE A 61 6.16 -1.55 -6.39
N LEU A 62 6.41 -0.25 -6.49
CA LEU A 62 6.53 0.43 -7.77
C LEU A 62 7.74 -0.05 -8.59
N GLN A 63 8.82 -0.47 -7.94
CA GLN A 63 9.99 -1.03 -8.60
C GLN A 63 9.78 -2.48 -9.00
N ASP A 64 9.43 -3.34 -8.06
CA ASP A 64 9.39 -4.79 -8.25
C ASP A 64 8.23 -5.26 -9.12
N TYR A 65 7.09 -4.53 -9.10
CA TYR A 65 5.95 -4.84 -9.94
C TYR A 65 6.33 -4.89 -11.43
N TYR A 66 7.13 -3.93 -11.89
CA TYR A 66 7.58 -3.87 -13.29
C TYR A 66 8.70 -4.86 -13.62
N CYS A 67 9.36 -5.42 -12.59
CA CYS A 67 10.35 -6.48 -12.75
C CYS A 67 9.74 -7.88 -12.81
N THR A 68 8.42 -8.03 -12.58
CA THR A 68 7.77 -9.33 -12.71
C THR A 68 7.64 -9.76 -14.18
N PRO A 69 7.60 -11.08 -14.47
CA PRO A 69 7.46 -11.56 -15.85
C PRO A 69 6.25 -10.97 -16.58
N ASP A 70 6.39 -10.62 -17.86
CA ASP A 70 5.30 -10.06 -18.68
C ASP A 70 4.13 -11.02 -18.86
N ALA A 71 4.41 -12.32 -18.82
CA ALA A 71 3.39 -13.37 -18.90
C ALA A 71 2.45 -13.41 -17.67
N TRP A 72 2.82 -12.76 -16.55
CA TRP A 72 1.98 -12.73 -15.38
C TRP A 72 0.86 -11.70 -15.52
N SER A 73 -0.31 -12.07 -15.01
CA SER A 73 -1.42 -11.12 -14.89
C SER A 73 -1.08 -10.00 -13.89
N VAL A 74 -1.78 -8.86 -14.01
CA VAL A 74 -1.68 -7.75 -13.05
C VAL A 74 -1.90 -8.25 -11.62
N LYS A 75 -2.94 -9.06 -11.40
CA LYS A 75 -3.27 -9.62 -10.08
C LYS A 75 -2.13 -10.50 -9.54
N GLN A 76 -1.56 -11.36 -10.37
CA GLN A 76 -0.48 -12.25 -9.95
C GLN A 76 0.79 -11.46 -9.63
N SER A 77 1.18 -10.50 -10.46
CA SER A 77 2.35 -9.65 -10.26
C SER A 77 2.22 -8.83 -8.98
N ALA A 78 1.12 -8.08 -8.82
CA ALA A 78 0.90 -7.23 -7.67
C ALA A 78 0.84 -8.04 -6.36
N ARG A 79 0.03 -9.12 -6.33
CA ARG A 79 -0.07 -9.99 -5.16
C ARG A 79 1.29 -10.54 -4.74
N ARG A 80 2.10 -11.00 -5.69
CA ARG A 80 3.42 -11.58 -5.40
C ARG A 80 4.35 -10.54 -4.77
N VAL A 81 4.38 -9.34 -5.30
CA VAL A 81 5.20 -8.24 -4.77
C VAL A 81 4.73 -7.80 -3.39
N ILE A 82 3.42 -7.60 -3.20
CA ILE A 82 2.86 -7.18 -1.90
C ILE A 82 3.17 -8.24 -0.81
N LEU A 83 3.02 -9.53 -1.12
CA LEU A 83 3.34 -10.60 -0.16
C LEU A 83 4.84 -10.66 0.17
N ALA A 84 5.72 -10.43 -0.81
CA ALA A 84 7.17 -10.37 -0.58
C ALA A 84 7.54 -9.17 0.30
N THR A 85 6.94 -8.00 0.05
CA THR A 85 7.10 -6.79 0.88
C THR A 85 6.63 -7.03 2.31
N ASN A 86 5.45 -7.67 2.49
CA ASN A 86 4.96 -8.05 3.82
C ASN A 86 5.95 -8.93 4.58
N SER A 87 6.45 -9.97 3.92
CA SER A 87 7.41 -10.89 4.54
C SER A 87 8.71 -10.18 4.93
N TRP A 88 9.17 -9.26 4.09
CA TRP A 88 10.37 -8.46 4.37
C TRP A 88 10.14 -7.54 5.59
N LEU A 89 9.06 -6.76 5.63
CA LEU A 89 8.73 -5.87 6.75
C LEU A 89 8.58 -6.64 8.06
N HIS A 90 7.86 -7.78 8.03
CA HIS A 90 7.71 -8.65 9.18
C HIS A 90 9.07 -9.18 9.67
N ALA A 91 9.96 -9.58 8.76
CA ALA A 91 11.31 -10.02 9.11
C ALA A 91 12.16 -8.88 9.70
N GLN A 92 12.01 -7.61 9.22
CA GLN A 92 12.67 -6.45 9.81
C GLN A 92 12.23 -6.24 11.26
N THR A 93 10.92 -6.30 11.54
CA THR A 93 10.40 -6.21 12.92
C THR A 93 11.02 -7.29 13.81
N ARG A 94 11.04 -8.54 13.35
CA ARG A 94 11.60 -9.67 14.13
C ARG A 94 13.09 -9.56 14.41
N ARG A 95 13.85 -8.90 13.54
CA ARG A 95 15.31 -8.67 13.69
C ARG A 95 15.65 -7.40 14.47
N SER A 96 14.66 -6.54 14.73
CA SER A 96 14.83 -5.26 15.41
C SER A 96 14.63 -5.39 16.92
N GLN A 97 14.85 -4.29 17.64
CA GLN A 97 14.50 -4.16 19.06
C GLN A 97 12.99 -4.33 19.33
N TYR A 98 12.14 -4.17 18.30
CA TYR A 98 10.68 -4.27 18.36
C TYR A 98 10.14 -5.69 18.16
N ARG A 99 10.99 -6.71 18.17
CA ARG A 99 10.60 -8.11 17.90
C ARG A 99 9.48 -8.65 18.79
N PHE A 100 9.26 -8.07 19.96
CA PHE A 100 8.21 -8.45 20.91
C PHE A 100 7.08 -7.41 21.03
N ASP A 101 7.18 -6.30 20.27
CA ASP A 101 6.20 -5.22 20.27
C ASP A 101 5.84 -4.88 18.83
N ARG A 102 4.78 -5.54 18.32
CA ARG A 102 4.34 -5.39 16.92
C ARG A 102 3.83 -3.99 16.60
N ASP A 103 3.30 -3.29 17.61
CA ASP A 103 2.76 -1.94 17.44
C ASP A 103 3.86 -0.88 17.32
N ARG A 104 5.13 -1.28 17.44
CA ARG A 104 6.31 -0.44 17.25
C ARG A 104 7.21 -0.93 16.11
N GLY A 105 6.80 -1.96 15.41
CA GLY A 105 7.55 -2.57 14.31
C GLY A 105 7.42 -1.84 12.97
N TYR A 106 7.97 -2.46 11.94
CA TYR A 106 7.86 -2.02 10.55
C TYR A 106 6.48 -2.36 10.00
N VAL A 107 5.49 -1.53 10.33
CA VAL A 107 4.08 -1.76 9.99
C VAL A 107 3.50 -0.54 9.31
N CYS A 108 2.77 -0.75 8.21
CA CYS A 108 2.05 0.31 7.50
C CYS A 108 0.80 -0.23 6.80
N THR A 109 -0.16 0.63 6.53
CA THR A 109 -1.23 0.33 5.56
C THR A 109 -0.65 0.28 4.15
N PHE A 110 -1.40 -0.25 3.20
CA PHE A 110 -0.98 -0.24 1.81
C PHE A 110 -2.19 -0.24 0.89
N SER A 111 -2.21 0.70 -0.04
CA SER A 111 -3.21 0.77 -1.11
C SER A 111 -2.49 1.00 -2.44
N ALA A 112 -2.79 0.18 -3.42
CA ALA A 112 -2.25 0.34 -4.77
C ALA A 112 -3.35 0.22 -5.84
N MET A 113 -3.14 0.91 -6.94
CA MET A 113 -3.97 0.79 -8.13
C MET A 113 -3.07 0.59 -9.35
N VAL A 114 -3.42 -0.39 -10.16
CA VAL A 114 -2.81 -0.59 -11.47
C VAL A 114 -3.86 -0.37 -12.53
N ILE A 115 -3.61 0.56 -13.47
CA ILE A 115 -4.49 0.82 -14.60
C ILE A 115 -3.84 0.20 -15.83
N LYS A 116 -4.47 -0.83 -16.38
CA LYS A 116 -4.02 -1.48 -17.60
C LYS A 116 -5.18 -1.57 -18.58
N SER A 117 -4.98 -1.09 -19.80
CA SER A 117 -6.03 -0.98 -20.83
C SER A 117 -7.24 -0.18 -20.31
N ALA A 118 -8.41 -0.78 -20.20
CA ALA A 118 -9.64 -0.15 -19.70
C ALA A 118 -10.01 -0.61 -18.28
N THR A 119 -9.07 -1.24 -17.54
CA THR A 119 -9.35 -1.82 -16.23
C THR A 119 -8.44 -1.22 -15.18
N ALA A 120 -9.03 -0.80 -14.05
CA ALA A 120 -8.32 -0.47 -12.82
C ALA A 120 -8.38 -1.67 -11.87
N TYR A 121 -7.21 -2.12 -11.42
CA TYR A 121 -7.04 -3.19 -10.44
C TYR A 121 -6.65 -2.53 -9.11
N LEU A 122 -7.41 -2.80 -8.08
CA LEU A 122 -7.17 -2.28 -6.74
C LEU A 122 -6.61 -3.38 -5.85
N PHE A 123 -5.68 -3.00 -4.98
CA PHE A 123 -5.09 -3.86 -3.95
C PHE A 123 -5.05 -3.06 -2.67
N HIS A 124 -5.62 -3.62 -1.59
CA HIS A 124 -5.80 -2.87 -0.37
C HIS A 124 -5.53 -3.70 0.88
N VAL A 125 -4.81 -3.09 1.83
CA VAL A 125 -4.53 -3.61 3.17
C VAL A 125 -4.49 -2.43 4.15
N GLY A 126 -5.38 -2.40 5.11
CA GLY A 126 -5.42 -1.36 6.14
C GLY A 126 -6.72 -0.55 6.13
N ASP A 127 -6.64 0.70 6.56
CA ASP A 127 -7.77 1.62 6.66
C ASP A 127 -7.57 2.92 5.85
N ALA A 128 -6.55 2.98 4.98
CA ALA A 128 -6.48 3.97 3.93
C ALA A 128 -7.58 3.72 2.90
N ARG A 129 -8.03 4.75 2.19
CA ARG A 129 -9.21 4.64 1.32
C ARG A 129 -8.92 5.05 -0.11
N ILE A 130 -9.50 4.33 -1.05
CA ILE A 130 -9.54 4.69 -2.47
C ILE A 130 -10.97 5.10 -2.81
N TYR A 131 -11.11 6.26 -3.44
CA TYR A 131 -12.39 6.77 -3.91
C TYR A 131 -12.40 6.91 -5.42
N ARG A 132 -13.57 6.67 -6.01
CA ARG A 132 -13.88 7.01 -7.40
C ARG A 132 -14.77 8.26 -7.42
N VAL A 133 -14.38 9.24 -8.23
CA VAL A 133 -15.22 10.40 -8.54
C VAL A 133 -15.80 10.20 -9.93
N HIS A 134 -17.12 10.29 -10.05
CA HIS A 134 -17.81 10.24 -11.33
C HIS A 134 -18.95 11.26 -11.33
N GLY A 135 -18.81 12.34 -12.13
CA GLY A 135 -19.68 13.51 -12.02
C GLY A 135 -19.61 14.08 -10.60
N ASP A 136 -20.77 14.29 -9.97
CA ASP A 136 -20.87 14.79 -8.59
C ASP A 136 -20.88 13.68 -7.51
N ASN A 137 -20.67 12.43 -7.92
CA ASN A 137 -20.69 11.30 -6.99
C ASN A 137 -19.28 10.92 -6.55
N LEU A 138 -19.14 10.67 -5.24
CA LEU A 138 -17.95 10.12 -4.60
C LEU A 138 -18.28 8.73 -4.06
N GLU A 139 -17.58 7.72 -4.57
CA GLU A 139 -17.77 6.32 -4.18
C GLU A 139 -16.50 5.77 -3.55
N GLN A 140 -16.59 5.24 -2.32
CA GLN A 140 -15.48 4.52 -1.70
C GLN A 140 -15.40 3.12 -2.27
N LEU A 141 -14.22 2.74 -2.76
CA LEU A 141 -13.95 1.45 -3.41
C LEU A 141 -13.30 0.42 -2.48
N THR A 142 -12.80 0.85 -1.33
CA THR A 142 -12.13 0.00 -0.34
C THR A 142 -12.96 -0.13 0.93
N THR A 143 -12.75 -1.20 1.69
CA THR A 143 -13.33 -1.39 3.01
C THR A 143 -12.21 -1.27 4.06
N ASP A 144 -12.44 -0.47 5.10
CA ASP A 144 -11.46 -0.27 6.17
C ASP A 144 -11.25 -1.58 6.94
N HIS A 145 -10.03 -2.04 7.08
CA HIS A 145 -9.68 -3.22 7.90
C HIS A 145 -9.51 -2.81 9.36
N ARG A 146 -10.61 -2.49 10.03
CA ARG A 146 -10.63 -2.12 11.44
C ARG A 146 -11.41 -3.15 12.26
N LEU A 147 -10.87 -3.47 13.44
CA LEU A 147 -11.52 -4.30 14.44
C LEU A 147 -12.13 -3.38 15.50
N TRP A 148 -13.44 -3.37 15.60
CA TRP A 148 -14.17 -2.56 16.57
C TRP A 148 -14.30 -3.35 17.88
N VAL A 149 -13.77 -2.77 18.99
CA VAL A 149 -13.90 -3.33 20.35
C VAL A 149 -15.08 -2.69 21.07
N SER A 150 -15.37 -1.43 20.75
CA SER A 150 -16.53 -0.69 21.23
C SER A 150 -17.06 0.24 20.14
N ARG A 151 -18.08 1.06 20.46
CA ARG A 151 -18.59 2.08 19.53
C ARG A 151 -17.59 3.21 19.25
N GLU A 152 -16.63 3.41 20.14
CA GLU A 152 -15.68 4.52 20.09
C GLU A 152 -14.23 4.05 19.90
N GLU A 153 -13.96 2.76 20.05
CA GLU A 153 -12.60 2.22 20.02
C GLU A 153 -12.47 1.13 18.95
N SER A 154 -11.50 1.34 18.06
CA SER A 154 -11.15 0.38 17.01
C SER A 154 -9.65 0.31 16.82
N TYR A 155 -9.17 -0.85 16.41
CA TYR A 155 -7.77 -1.12 16.09
C TYR A 155 -7.61 -1.50 14.62
N LEU A 156 -6.44 -1.25 14.07
CA LEU A 156 -6.09 -1.69 12.73
C LEU A 156 -6.06 -3.22 12.69
N GLY A 157 -6.93 -3.82 11.88
CA GLY A 157 -7.10 -5.28 11.79
C GLY A 157 -6.13 -5.95 10.85
N ARG A 158 -5.67 -5.22 9.80
CA ARG A 158 -4.71 -5.72 8.81
C ARG A 158 -3.76 -4.60 8.40
N ALA A 159 -2.46 -4.93 8.33
CA ALA A 159 -1.42 -4.05 7.81
C ALA A 159 -0.24 -4.87 7.27
N LEU A 160 0.55 -4.29 6.38
CA LEU A 160 1.83 -4.88 5.98
C LEU A 160 2.78 -4.93 7.17
N GLY A 161 3.51 -6.02 7.30
CA GLY A 161 4.49 -6.24 8.36
C GLY A 161 3.90 -6.66 9.71
N MET A 162 2.57 -6.62 9.88
CA MET A 162 1.89 -6.99 11.12
C MET A 162 2.02 -8.50 11.44
N GLY A 163 2.05 -9.34 10.42
CA GLY A 163 2.12 -10.79 10.56
C GLY A 163 2.74 -11.47 9.34
N GLU A 164 3.01 -12.76 9.49
CA GLU A 164 3.56 -13.58 8.42
C GLU A 164 2.56 -13.80 7.28
N GLN A 165 1.30 -14.02 7.64
CA GLN A 165 0.20 -14.16 6.67
C GLN A 165 -0.46 -12.82 6.41
N LEU A 166 -0.81 -12.57 5.16
CA LEU A 166 -1.47 -11.35 4.70
C LEU A 166 -2.62 -11.70 3.76
N GLU A 167 -3.78 -11.16 4.06
CA GLU A 167 -4.93 -11.13 3.16
C GLU A 167 -5.01 -9.76 2.49
N ILE A 168 -5.12 -9.76 1.16
CA ILE A 168 -5.13 -8.57 0.30
C ILE A 168 -6.49 -8.53 -0.40
N ASP A 169 -7.19 -7.43 -0.28
CA ASP A 169 -8.42 -7.16 -1.04
C ASP A 169 -8.10 -6.71 -2.46
#